data_3e1f310c98ad1111ecfcf8c0ceb3f375
#
_entry.id   3e1f310c98ad1111ecfcf8c0ceb3f375
#
_cell.length_a   1.000
_cell.length_b   1.000
_cell.length_c   1.000
_cell.angle_alpha   90.00
_cell.angle_beta   90.00
_cell.angle_gamma   90.00
#
_symmetry.space_group_name_H-M   'P 1'
#
loop_
_entity.id
_entity.type
_entity.pdbx_description
1 polymer ?
#
loop_
_entity_poly.entity_id
_entity_poly.type
_entity_poly.pdbx_seq_one_letter_code
_entity_poly.pdbx_strand_id
1 'polypeptide(L)'
;MTLEDFLSEWNNDSDRVLVHTSGSTGKPKPMMVEKKRMLNSARITCDFLGLKPGDSALLCMSLDYIAGKMVVVRSIERHLHLISVSPSGHPLKNIDLKDVNGKDVNGEITFAAMVPMQVYNTLQVPEERELLTHVRHLIIGGGAIDASLEKELQALPGNIAIWSTYGMTETLSHIALRRINGAEASEWYQPFDSVKISQTEEGCLVIDAPLVCAETLVTNDIVEIESYIYNKVEKHDEVEKNEVVEKLRFRIKGRK
;
A
#
# COMPACT_ATOMS: atom_id res chain seq x y z
N MET A 1 -2.65 -5.68 -19.87
CA MET A 1 -1.96 -6.87 -19.31
C MET A 1 -2.94 -7.68 -18.49
N THR A 2 -3.08 -8.98 -18.75
CA THR A 2 -3.88 -9.89 -17.93
C THR A 2 -3.08 -10.40 -16.73
N LEU A 3 -3.74 -11.08 -15.79
CA LEU A 3 -3.03 -11.73 -14.67
C LEU A 3 -2.11 -12.84 -15.16
N GLU A 4 -2.54 -13.63 -16.15
CA GLU A 4 -1.73 -14.70 -16.76
C GLU A 4 -0.48 -14.15 -17.44
N ASP A 5 -0.60 -13.03 -18.19
CA ASP A 5 0.54 -12.35 -18.80
C ASP A 5 1.56 -11.93 -17.75
N PHE A 6 1.08 -11.32 -16.65
CA PHE A 6 1.96 -10.88 -15.56
C PHE A 6 2.63 -12.06 -14.86
N LEU A 7 1.90 -13.13 -14.55
CA LEU A 7 2.47 -14.32 -13.92
C LEU A 7 3.50 -15.01 -14.84
N SER A 8 3.27 -15.01 -16.15
CA SER A 8 4.26 -15.49 -17.13
C SER A 8 5.52 -14.62 -17.14
N GLU A 9 5.38 -13.29 -17.12
CA GLU A 9 6.51 -12.35 -16.98
C GLU A 9 7.22 -12.53 -15.64
N TRP A 10 6.47 -12.73 -14.54
CA TRP A 10 7.04 -12.93 -13.22
C TRP A 10 7.86 -14.20 -13.09
N ASN A 11 7.42 -15.29 -13.71
CA ASN A 11 8.04 -16.61 -13.61
C ASN A 11 9.10 -16.89 -14.68
N ASN A 12 9.39 -15.94 -15.58
CA ASN A 12 10.46 -16.10 -16.56
C ASN A 12 11.86 -15.98 -15.93
N ASP A 13 12.92 -16.29 -16.68
CA ASP A 13 14.32 -16.29 -16.22
C ASP A 13 14.89 -14.89 -15.98
N SER A 14 14.20 -13.81 -16.38
CA SER A 14 14.64 -12.43 -16.08
C SER A 14 14.55 -12.14 -14.60
N ASP A 15 15.55 -11.46 -14.05
CA ASP A 15 15.52 -10.93 -12.68
C ASP A 15 14.72 -9.63 -12.56
N ARG A 16 14.17 -9.12 -13.68
CA ARG A 16 13.47 -7.82 -13.78
C ARG A 16 12.11 -7.95 -14.42
N VAL A 17 11.25 -6.99 -14.08
CA VAL A 17 9.89 -6.79 -14.61
C VAL A 17 9.77 -5.38 -15.15
N LEU A 18 9.07 -5.24 -16.30
CA LEU A 18 8.75 -3.95 -16.87
C LEU A 18 7.61 -3.28 -16.08
N VAL A 19 7.83 -2.05 -15.65
CA VAL A 19 6.81 -1.19 -15.05
C VAL A 19 6.78 0.16 -15.77
N HIS A 20 5.71 0.92 -15.57
CA HIS A 20 5.58 2.28 -16.10
C HIS A 20 5.38 3.26 -14.95
N THR A 21 6.06 4.39 -15.02
CA THR A 21 5.81 5.48 -14.06
C THR A 21 4.38 5.99 -14.22
N SER A 22 3.76 6.45 -13.13
CA SER A 22 2.35 6.90 -13.12
C SER A 22 2.06 8.19 -13.89
N GLY A 23 3.07 8.80 -14.51
CA GLY A 23 2.90 9.94 -15.41
C GLY A 23 2.33 11.22 -14.79
N SER A 24 2.48 11.42 -13.48
CA SER A 24 2.01 12.65 -12.79
C SER A 24 2.59 13.94 -13.36
N THR A 25 3.69 13.85 -14.13
CA THR A 25 4.39 14.98 -14.77
C THR A 25 4.61 14.79 -16.28
N GLY A 26 4.00 13.79 -16.92
CA GLY A 26 4.21 13.51 -18.34
C GLY A 26 3.75 12.14 -18.81
N LYS A 27 4.17 11.73 -20.01
CA LYS A 27 3.87 10.38 -20.52
C LYS A 27 4.53 9.32 -19.64
N PRO A 28 3.84 8.20 -19.34
CA PRO A 28 4.40 7.07 -18.61
C PRO A 28 5.73 6.63 -19.24
N LYS A 29 6.78 6.52 -18.44
CA LYS A 29 8.09 6.06 -18.89
C LYS A 29 8.29 4.60 -18.48
N PRO A 30 8.78 3.74 -19.39
CA PRO A 30 9.12 2.36 -19.04
C PRO A 30 10.34 2.33 -18.12
N MET A 31 10.29 1.45 -17.12
CA MET A 31 11.37 1.21 -16.18
C MET A 31 11.48 -0.28 -15.87
N MET A 32 12.68 -0.83 -15.92
CA MET A 32 12.95 -2.21 -15.50
C MET A 32 13.28 -2.25 -14.01
N VAL A 33 12.48 -2.97 -13.24
CA VAL A 33 12.66 -3.10 -11.79
C VAL A 33 13.01 -4.53 -11.39
N GLU A 34 13.87 -4.67 -10.38
CA GLU A 34 14.31 -5.97 -9.92
C GLU A 34 13.18 -6.70 -9.14
N LYS A 35 12.90 -7.95 -9.52
CA LYS A 35 11.93 -8.82 -8.80
C LYS A 35 12.25 -8.92 -7.32
N LYS A 36 13.54 -8.99 -6.96
CA LYS A 36 14.01 -9.03 -5.55
C LYS A 36 13.57 -7.80 -4.76
N ARG A 37 13.65 -6.60 -5.35
CA ARG A 37 13.21 -5.36 -4.71
C ARG A 37 11.69 -5.31 -4.57
N MET A 38 10.95 -5.82 -5.56
CA MET A 38 9.49 -5.94 -5.47
C MET A 38 9.08 -6.90 -4.34
N LEU A 39 9.78 -8.04 -4.18
CA LEU A 39 9.54 -8.96 -3.06
C LEU A 39 9.88 -8.31 -1.70
N ASN A 40 10.96 -7.56 -1.60
CA ASN A 40 11.27 -6.82 -0.38
C ASN A 40 10.17 -5.81 -0.02
N SER A 41 9.70 -5.03 -0.99
CA SER A 41 8.59 -4.07 -0.79
C SER A 41 7.30 -4.79 -0.38
N ALA A 42 7.01 -5.94 -0.99
CA ALA A 42 5.86 -6.77 -0.64
C ALA A 42 5.95 -7.27 0.80
N ARG A 43 7.10 -7.83 1.20
CA ARG A 43 7.35 -8.34 2.56
C ARG A 43 7.18 -7.25 3.60
N ILE A 44 7.81 -6.09 3.40
CA ILE A 44 7.72 -4.95 4.31
C ILE A 44 6.25 -4.54 4.54
N THR A 45 5.45 -4.45 3.48
CA THR A 45 4.02 -4.12 3.61
C THR A 45 3.25 -5.23 4.34
N CYS A 46 3.49 -6.49 3.98
CA CYS A 46 2.80 -7.63 4.61
C CYS A 46 3.13 -7.72 6.11
N ASP A 47 4.40 -7.51 6.48
CA ASP A 47 4.83 -7.51 7.88
C ASP A 47 4.19 -6.37 8.66
N PHE A 48 4.18 -5.15 8.09
CA PHE A 48 3.56 -3.98 8.73
C PHE A 48 2.06 -4.19 8.99
N LEU A 49 1.33 -4.76 8.02
CA LEU A 49 -0.10 -5.03 8.13
C LEU A 49 -0.41 -6.34 8.89
N GLY A 50 0.61 -7.13 9.25
CA GLY A 50 0.43 -8.41 9.92
C GLY A 50 -0.25 -9.48 9.08
N LEU A 51 -0.14 -9.39 7.74
CA LEU A 51 -0.73 -10.36 6.82
C LEU A 51 -0.06 -11.73 6.95
N LYS A 52 -0.86 -12.80 6.87
CA LYS A 52 -0.43 -14.19 7.06
C LYS A 52 -0.72 -15.04 5.83
N PRO A 53 0.01 -16.14 5.64
CA PRO A 53 -0.36 -17.13 4.64
C PRO A 53 -1.82 -17.59 4.79
N GLY A 54 -2.56 -17.59 3.68
CA GLY A 54 -3.98 -17.92 3.66
C GLY A 54 -4.94 -16.74 3.85
N ASP A 55 -4.45 -15.54 4.21
CA ASP A 55 -5.26 -14.33 4.14
C ASP A 55 -5.66 -14.03 2.69
N SER A 56 -6.70 -13.21 2.48
CA SER A 56 -7.19 -12.84 1.16
C SER A 56 -6.72 -11.45 0.73
N ALA A 57 -6.49 -11.27 -0.57
CA ALA A 57 -6.10 -9.99 -1.17
C ALA A 57 -6.95 -9.69 -2.40
N LEU A 58 -7.45 -8.46 -2.53
CA LEU A 58 -8.24 -8.00 -3.68
C LEU A 58 -7.37 -7.27 -4.70
N LEU A 59 -7.27 -7.83 -5.91
CA LEU A 59 -6.74 -7.16 -7.10
C LEU A 59 -7.90 -6.54 -7.87
N CYS A 60 -8.00 -5.22 -7.81
CA CYS A 60 -9.02 -4.43 -8.52
C CYS A 60 -8.41 -3.27 -9.34
N MET A 61 -7.10 -3.26 -9.48
CA MET A 61 -6.34 -2.26 -10.24
C MET A 61 -5.70 -2.89 -11.48
N SER A 62 -5.48 -2.07 -12.53
CA SER A 62 -4.82 -2.53 -13.74
C SER A 62 -3.39 -2.98 -13.47
N LEU A 63 -3.01 -4.12 -14.06
CA LEU A 63 -1.65 -4.65 -14.08
C LEU A 63 -0.71 -3.90 -15.04
N ASP A 64 -1.21 -2.91 -15.79
CA ASP A 64 -0.35 -1.99 -16.55
C ASP A 64 0.42 -1.04 -15.65
N TYR A 65 -0.04 -0.85 -14.40
CA TYR A 65 0.59 0.00 -13.40
C TYR A 65 1.21 -0.81 -12.27
N ILE A 66 2.26 -0.23 -11.66
CA ILE A 66 3.00 -0.87 -10.56
C ILE A 66 2.10 -1.25 -9.38
N ALA A 67 1.07 -0.43 -9.09
CA ALA A 67 0.17 -0.67 -7.96
C ALA A 67 -0.57 -2.02 -8.07
N GLY A 68 -1.13 -2.34 -9.25
CA GLY A 68 -1.77 -3.64 -9.50
C GLY A 68 -0.77 -4.80 -9.42
N LYS A 69 0.40 -4.65 -10.07
CA LYS A 69 1.47 -5.66 -10.00
C LYS A 69 1.89 -5.95 -8.55
N MET A 70 2.00 -4.91 -7.70
CA MET A 70 2.39 -5.10 -6.31
C MET A 70 1.34 -5.81 -5.45
N VAL A 71 0.04 -5.79 -5.79
CA VAL A 71 -0.95 -6.64 -5.14
C VAL A 71 -0.66 -8.11 -5.42
N VAL A 72 -0.37 -8.46 -6.68
CA VAL A 72 -0.01 -9.84 -7.06
C VAL A 72 1.29 -10.27 -6.39
N VAL A 73 2.32 -9.40 -6.38
CA VAL A 73 3.62 -9.73 -5.75
C VAL A 73 3.48 -9.94 -4.23
N ARG A 74 2.61 -9.17 -3.54
CA ARG A 74 2.28 -9.40 -2.13
C ARG A 74 1.60 -10.75 -1.93
N SER A 75 0.69 -11.12 -2.84
CA SER A 75 0.01 -12.41 -2.77
C SER A 75 0.97 -13.58 -2.99
N ILE A 76 1.94 -13.45 -3.89
CA ILE A 76 3.00 -14.44 -4.11
C ILE A 76 3.90 -14.53 -2.87
N GLU A 77 4.41 -13.40 -2.37
CA GLU A 77 5.35 -13.33 -1.25
C GLU A 77 4.76 -13.92 0.03
N ARG A 78 3.48 -13.64 0.31
CA ARG A 78 2.83 -14.01 1.55
C ARG A 78 1.88 -15.20 1.42
N HIS A 79 1.77 -15.81 0.23
CA HIS A 79 0.83 -16.91 -0.05
C HIS A 79 -0.63 -16.53 0.28
N LEU A 80 -1.05 -15.34 -0.21
CA LEU A 80 -2.42 -14.88 -0.02
C LEU A 80 -3.36 -15.48 -1.07
N HIS A 81 -4.63 -15.64 -0.72
CA HIS A 81 -5.70 -15.97 -1.66
C HIS A 81 -6.06 -14.72 -2.48
N LEU A 82 -5.61 -14.68 -3.74
CA LEU A 82 -5.83 -13.54 -4.62
C LEU A 82 -7.24 -13.60 -5.22
N ILE A 83 -8.07 -12.62 -4.87
CA ILE A 83 -9.36 -12.34 -5.52
C ILE A 83 -9.08 -11.35 -6.64
N SER A 84 -9.43 -11.66 -7.87
CA SER A 84 -9.16 -10.78 -9.02
C SER A 84 -10.47 -10.36 -9.68
N VAL A 85 -10.67 -9.05 -9.75
CA VAL A 85 -11.81 -8.43 -10.47
C VAL A 85 -11.29 -7.51 -11.57
N SER A 86 -12.10 -7.31 -12.61
CA SER A 86 -11.74 -6.36 -13.67
C SER A 86 -11.60 -4.96 -13.11
N PRO A 87 -10.54 -4.21 -13.48
CA PRO A 87 -10.37 -2.83 -13.05
C PRO A 87 -11.58 -1.98 -13.43
N SER A 88 -12.19 -1.34 -12.45
CA SER A 88 -13.36 -0.47 -12.64
C SER A 88 -13.41 0.61 -11.57
N GLY A 89 -14.33 1.57 -11.73
CA GLY A 89 -14.64 2.56 -10.70
C GLY A 89 -15.43 1.98 -9.51
N HIS A 90 -16.00 0.78 -9.65
CA HIS A 90 -16.83 0.09 -8.66
C HIS A 90 -16.32 -1.34 -8.44
N PRO A 91 -15.17 -1.51 -7.75
CA PRO A 91 -14.50 -2.80 -7.66
C PRO A 91 -15.22 -3.84 -6.80
N LEU A 92 -16.13 -3.41 -5.93
CA LEU A 92 -16.90 -4.30 -5.06
C LEU A 92 -18.29 -4.65 -5.62
N LYS A 93 -18.65 -4.09 -6.78
CA LYS A 93 -19.93 -4.37 -7.41
C LYS A 93 -20.01 -5.83 -7.88
N ASN A 94 -20.97 -6.59 -7.33
CA ASN A 94 -21.20 -8.00 -7.67
C ASN A 94 -19.95 -8.88 -7.55
N ILE A 95 -19.11 -8.60 -6.56
CA ILE A 95 -17.87 -9.36 -6.36
C ILE A 95 -18.18 -10.82 -5.99
N ASP A 96 -17.53 -11.79 -6.65
CA ASP A 96 -17.46 -13.18 -6.23
C ASP A 96 -16.27 -13.32 -5.28
N LEU A 97 -16.54 -13.67 -4.03
CA LEU A 97 -15.53 -13.82 -2.97
C LEU A 97 -14.82 -15.18 -3.06
N LYS A 98 -14.36 -15.52 -4.26
CA LYS A 98 -13.47 -16.64 -4.52
C LYS A 98 -12.11 -16.15 -5.00
N ASP A 99 -11.07 -16.86 -4.60
CA ASP A 99 -9.74 -16.60 -5.14
C ASP A 99 -9.64 -17.05 -6.61
N VAL A 100 -8.53 -16.71 -7.27
CA VAL A 100 -8.28 -17.07 -8.68
C VAL A 100 -8.23 -18.57 -8.95
N ASN A 101 -8.17 -19.40 -7.91
CA ASN A 101 -8.24 -20.88 -7.98
C ASN A 101 -9.63 -21.41 -7.66
N GLY A 102 -10.64 -20.54 -7.42
CA GLY A 102 -12.01 -20.90 -7.13
C GLY A 102 -12.28 -21.25 -5.65
N LYS A 103 -11.32 -21.00 -4.74
CA LYS A 103 -11.48 -21.24 -3.31
C LYS A 103 -12.25 -20.07 -2.67
N ASP A 104 -13.29 -20.39 -1.89
CA ASP A 104 -14.03 -19.40 -1.11
C ASP A 104 -13.13 -18.80 0.00
N VAL A 105 -13.17 -17.46 0.15
CA VAL A 105 -12.41 -16.72 1.16
C VAL A 105 -13.23 -16.39 2.40
N ASN A 106 -14.33 -17.12 2.64
CA ASN A 106 -15.21 -17.01 3.81
C ASN A 106 -15.82 -15.60 4.01
N GLY A 107 -16.06 -14.88 2.91
CA GLY A 107 -16.71 -13.57 2.95
C GLY A 107 -15.86 -12.42 3.47
N GLU A 108 -14.56 -12.64 3.74
CA GLU A 108 -13.65 -11.60 4.26
C GLU A 108 -12.55 -11.26 3.25
N ILE A 109 -12.33 -9.98 3.04
CA ILE A 109 -11.15 -9.47 2.31
C ILE A 109 -10.16 -8.94 3.33
N THR A 110 -9.06 -9.65 3.55
CA THR A 110 -8.07 -9.23 4.54
C THR A 110 -7.30 -7.98 4.06
N PHE A 111 -7.00 -7.89 2.77
CA PHE A 111 -6.22 -6.79 2.20
C PHE A 111 -6.81 -6.30 0.88
N ALA A 112 -7.00 -5.00 0.76
CA ALA A 112 -7.36 -4.33 -0.49
C ALA A 112 -6.49 -3.10 -0.72
N ALA A 113 -6.17 -2.84 -1.99
CA ALA A 113 -5.51 -1.62 -2.43
C ALA A 113 -6.39 -0.93 -3.49
N MET A 114 -6.73 0.33 -3.27
CA MET A 114 -7.62 1.11 -4.14
C MET A 114 -7.07 2.51 -4.39
N VAL A 115 -7.52 3.13 -5.48
CA VAL A 115 -7.30 4.57 -5.71
C VAL A 115 -8.45 5.40 -5.09
N PRO A 116 -8.23 6.69 -4.76
CA PRO A 116 -9.26 7.52 -4.11
C PRO A 116 -10.61 7.52 -4.84
N MET A 117 -10.61 7.55 -6.19
CA MET A 117 -11.83 7.50 -7.00
C MET A 117 -12.62 6.21 -6.80
N GLN A 118 -11.97 5.05 -6.73
CA GLN A 118 -12.64 3.77 -6.46
C GLN A 118 -13.30 3.78 -5.10
N VAL A 119 -12.59 4.27 -4.08
CA VAL A 119 -13.11 4.36 -2.72
C VAL A 119 -14.30 5.32 -2.65
N TYR A 120 -14.17 6.50 -3.26
CA TYR A 120 -15.27 7.46 -3.34
C TYR A 120 -16.52 6.83 -3.95
N ASN A 121 -16.39 6.20 -5.13
CA ASN A 121 -17.53 5.57 -5.80
C ASN A 121 -18.15 4.43 -4.97
N THR A 122 -17.33 3.60 -4.35
CA THR A 122 -17.76 2.53 -3.44
C THR A 122 -18.60 3.07 -2.29
N LEU A 123 -18.21 4.21 -1.70
CA LEU A 123 -18.93 4.83 -0.58
C LEU A 123 -20.29 5.41 -0.98
N GLN A 124 -20.53 5.71 -2.29
CA GLN A 124 -21.78 6.23 -2.79
C GLN A 124 -22.85 5.14 -3.02
N VAL A 125 -22.46 3.85 -2.99
CA VAL A 125 -23.38 2.72 -3.21
C VAL A 125 -23.53 1.94 -1.91
N PRO A 126 -24.73 1.87 -1.30
CA PRO A 126 -24.92 1.27 0.02
C PRO A 126 -24.39 -0.16 0.14
N GLU A 127 -24.63 -1.00 -0.87
CA GLU A 127 -24.20 -2.41 -0.88
C GLU A 127 -22.68 -2.54 -0.97
N GLU A 128 -22.01 -1.70 -1.78
CA GLU A 128 -20.55 -1.69 -1.88
C GLU A 128 -19.92 -1.09 -0.62
N ARG A 129 -20.55 -0.07 -0.02
CA ARG A 129 -20.12 0.53 1.24
C ARG A 129 -20.15 -0.48 2.38
N GLU A 130 -21.21 -1.30 2.45
CA GLU A 130 -21.30 -2.38 3.43
C GLU A 130 -20.18 -3.40 3.23
N LEU A 131 -19.96 -3.87 2.00
CA LEU A 131 -18.85 -4.79 1.67
C LEU A 131 -17.48 -4.21 2.03
N LEU A 132 -17.27 -2.89 1.85
CA LEU A 132 -16.03 -2.25 2.22
C LEU A 132 -15.75 -2.37 3.73
N THR A 133 -16.78 -2.38 4.59
CA THR A 133 -16.61 -2.55 6.04
C THR A 133 -16.13 -3.95 6.44
N HIS A 134 -16.21 -4.92 5.52
CA HIS A 134 -15.69 -6.29 5.70
C HIS A 134 -14.23 -6.44 5.20
N VAL A 135 -13.61 -5.35 4.73
CA VAL A 135 -12.17 -5.31 4.43
C VAL A 135 -11.40 -5.02 5.71
N ARG A 136 -10.43 -5.87 6.06
CA ARG A 136 -9.63 -5.66 7.28
C ARG A 136 -8.61 -4.52 7.11
N HIS A 137 -7.86 -4.53 6.00
CA HIS A 137 -6.86 -3.51 5.68
C HIS A 137 -7.10 -2.93 4.30
N LEU A 138 -7.46 -1.66 4.24
CA LEU A 138 -7.58 -0.89 3.00
C LEU A 138 -6.43 0.10 2.90
N ILE A 139 -5.58 -0.04 1.89
CA ILE A 139 -4.59 0.99 1.54
C ILE A 139 -5.10 1.82 0.38
N ILE A 140 -4.97 3.14 0.47
CA ILE A 140 -5.41 4.09 -0.55
C ILE A 140 -4.19 4.84 -1.08
N GLY A 141 -3.95 4.77 -2.38
CA GLY A 141 -2.80 5.38 -3.02
C GLY A 141 -3.05 5.78 -4.47
N GLY A 142 -2.00 6.25 -5.16
CA GLY A 142 -2.09 6.68 -6.55
C GLY A 142 -2.72 8.06 -6.78
N GLY A 143 -3.11 8.77 -5.71
CA GLY A 143 -3.65 10.13 -5.76
C GLY A 143 -3.86 10.70 -4.36
N ALA A 144 -4.09 12.01 -4.29
CA ALA A 144 -4.41 12.67 -3.03
C ALA A 144 -5.85 12.30 -2.60
N ILE A 145 -6.03 12.09 -1.30
CA ILE A 145 -7.34 11.96 -0.66
C ILE A 145 -7.77 13.38 -0.30
N ASP A 146 -8.88 13.84 -0.86
CA ASP A 146 -9.42 15.16 -0.49
C ASP A 146 -10.08 15.15 0.90
N ALA A 147 -10.28 16.33 1.46
CA ALA A 147 -10.80 16.49 2.82
C ALA A 147 -12.22 15.91 2.99
N SER A 148 -13.05 15.90 1.93
CA SER A 148 -14.40 15.35 2.00
C SER A 148 -14.35 13.84 2.10
N LEU A 149 -13.58 13.19 1.23
CA LEU A 149 -13.38 11.74 1.24
C LEU A 149 -12.72 11.30 2.55
N GLU A 150 -11.71 12.04 3.04
CA GLU A 150 -11.04 11.72 4.30
C GLU A 150 -12.04 11.73 5.48
N LYS A 151 -12.93 12.73 5.53
CA LYS A 151 -13.98 12.81 6.55
C LYS A 151 -14.95 11.63 6.50
N GLU A 152 -15.34 11.20 5.29
CA GLU A 152 -16.20 10.02 5.13
C GLU A 152 -15.48 8.74 5.60
N LEU A 153 -14.20 8.59 5.27
CA LEU A 153 -13.38 7.45 5.70
C LEU A 153 -13.18 7.40 7.22
N GLN A 154 -13.00 8.55 7.87
CA GLN A 154 -12.91 8.66 9.32
C GLN A 154 -14.18 8.22 10.04
N ALA A 155 -15.34 8.35 9.39
CA ALA A 155 -16.63 7.95 9.93
C ALA A 155 -16.94 6.45 9.77
N LEU A 156 -16.11 5.69 9.04
CA LEU A 156 -16.28 4.25 8.90
C LEU A 156 -15.95 3.50 10.19
N PRO A 157 -16.56 2.31 10.42
CA PRO A 157 -16.33 1.52 11.62
C PRO A 157 -14.86 1.19 11.86
N GLY A 158 -14.47 1.05 13.12
CA GLY A 158 -13.07 0.80 13.51
C GLY A 158 -12.55 -0.61 13.21
N ASN A 159 -13.39 -1.54 12.76
CA ASN A 159 -12.98 -2.88 12.34
C ASN A 159 -12.22 -2.90 11.01
N ILE A 160 -12.40 -1.89 10.16
CA ILE A 160 -11.58 -1.68 8.96
C ILE A 160 -10.40 -0.76 9.31
N ALA A 161 -9.19 -1.17 8.95
CA ALA A 161 -7.98 -0.36 9.07
C ALA A 161 -7.70 0.36 7.74
N ILE A 162 -7.90 1.68 7.70
CA ILE A 162 -7.74 2.48 6.48
C ILE A 162 -6.45 3.27 6.53
N TRP A 163 -5.64 3.15 5.48
CA TRP A 163 -4.32 3.74 5.38
C TRP A 163 -4.18 4.59 4.11
N SER A 164 -3.67 5.79 4.24
CA SER A 164 -3.12 6.56 3.12
C SER A 164 -1.68 6.14 2.89
N THR A 165 -1.29 5.96 1.62
CA THR A 165 0.06 5.56 1.27
C THR A 165 0.88 6.75 0.79
N TYR A 166 2.17 6.77 1.12
CA TYR A 166 3.16 7.65 0.51
C TYR A 166 4.24 6.81 -0.19
N GLY A 167 4.41 7.06 -1.47
CA GLY A 167 5.39 6.37 -2.32
C GLY A 167 5.24 6.77 -3.78
N MET A 168 6.12 6.26 -4.60
CA MET A 168 6.20 6.52 -6.03
C MET A 168 6.68 5.29 -6.78
N THR A 169 6.73 5.33 -8.11
CA THR A 169 7.21 4.19 -8.91
C THR A 169 8.67 3.88 -8.61
N GLU A 170 9.48 4.89 -8.34
CA GLU A 170 10.89 4.77 -8.00
C GLU A 170 11.13 4.03 -6.67
N THR A 171 10.16 4.08 -5.76
CA THR A 171 10.13 3.28 -4.53
C THR A 171 9.35 1.97 -4.68
N LEU A 172 8.98 1.60 -5.92
CA LEU A 172 8.17 0.44 -6.32
C LEU A 172 6.73 0.47 -5.77
N SER A 173 6.56 0.95 -4.58
CA SER A 173 5.29 1.07 -3.87
C SER A 173 5.45 2.15 -2.80
N HIS A 174 4.59 2.11 -1.78
CA HIS A 174 4.68 3.01 -0.65
C HIS A 174 5.86 2.66 0.28
N ILE A 175 6.44 3.69 0.86
CA ILE A 175 7.53 3.61 1.85
C ILE A 175 7.06 4.06 3.24
N ALA A 176 5.87 4.64 3.31
CA ALA A 176 5.24 5.09 4.54
C ALA A 176 3.72 4.95 4.46
N LEU A 177 3.09 4.76 5.60
CA LEU A 177 1.64 4.68 5.75
C LEU A 177 1.16 5.68 6.81
N ARG A 178 -0.04 6.22 6.59
CA ARG A 178 -0.74 7.09 7.53
C ARG A 178 -2.12 6.50 7.82
N ARG A 179 -2.43 6.26 9.08
CA ARG A 179 -3.76 5.80 9.49
C ARG A 179 -4.77 6.92 9.31
N ILE A 180 -5.91 6.62 8.67
CA ILE A 180 -6.97 7.60 8.40
C ILE A 180 -8.05 7.55 9.47
N ASN A 181 -8.44 6.36 9.93
CA ASN A 181 -9.59 6.17 10.82
C ASN A 181 -9.23 5.50 12.14
N GLY A 182 -10.17 5.53 13.09
CA GLY A 182 -10.02 4.94 14.43
C GLY A 182 -9.14 5.76 15.37
N ALA A 183 -8.80 5.19 16.52
CA ALA A 183 -8.02 5.89 17.57
C ALA A 183 -6.57 6.23 17.13
N GLU A 184 -6.06 5.53 16.13
CA GLU A 184 -4.70 5.74 15.59
C GLU A 184 -4.67 6.72 14.42
N ALA A 185 -5.80 7.37 14.08
CA ALA A 185 -5.87 8.34 12.99
C ALA A 185 -4.85 9.47 13.20
N SER A 186 -4.13 9.82 12.15
CA SER A 186 -3.02 10.78 12.21
C SER A 186 -2.85 11.51 10.88
N GLU A 187 -2.31 12.72 10.93
CA GLU A 187 -1.84 13.44 9.73
C GLU A 187 -0.42 13.03 9.32
N TRP A 188 0.25 12.24 10.16
CA TRP A 188 1.65 11.90 10.01
C TRP A 188 1.82 10.54 9.32
N TYR A 189 2.63 10.51 8.27
CA TYR A 189 3.09 9.28 7.65
C TYR A 189 4.22 8.67 8.47
N GLN A 190 4.09 7.38 8.75
CA GLN A 190 5.08 6.57 9.44
C GLN A 190 5.89 5.79 8.41
N PRO A 191 7.17 6.13 8.21
CA PRO A 191 8.06 5.32 7.36
C PRO A 191 8.20 3.90 7.92
N PHE A 192 8.37 2.94 7.02
CA PHE A 192 8.72 1.59 7.44
C PHE A 192 10.10 1.56 8.10
N ASP A 193 10.35 0.59 8.98
CA ASP A 193 11.60 0.47 9.75
C ASP A 193 12.87 0.41 8.89
N SER A 194 12.75 -0.09 7.64
CA SER A 194 13.84 -0.15 6.67
C SER A 194 14.08 1.14 5.88
N VAL A 195 13.30 2.18 6.15
CA VAL A 195 13.33 3.46 5.43
C VAL A 195 13.84 4.56 6.35
N LYS A 196 14.90 5.25 5.92
CA LYS A 196 15.38 6.47 6.57
C LYS A 196 14.88 7.69 5.79
N ILE A 197 14.48 8.71 6.53
CA ILE A 197 14.03 9.97 5.96
C ILE A 197 14.85 11.14 6.51
N SER A 198 15.05 12.15 5.67
CA SER A 198 15.61 13.44 6.05
C SER A 198 15.05 14.54 5.15
N GLN A 199 15.50 15.78 5.33
CA GLN A 199 15.09 16.92 4.51
C GLN A 199 16.32 17.56 3.87
N THR A 200 16.12 18.14 2.67
CA THR A 200 17.06 19.11 2.11
C THR A 200 16.96 20.45 2.86
N GLU A 201 17.90 21.37 2.62
CA GLU A 201 17.84 22.75 3.15
C GLU A 201 16.54 23.47 2.76
N GLU A 202 15.95 23.11 1.63
CA GLU A 202 14.69 23.67 1.12
C GLU A 202 13.45 22.95 1.64
N GLY A 203 13.60 21.97 2.54
CA GLY A 203 12.52 21.22 3.19
C GLY A 203 11.96 20.08 2.35
N CYS A 204 12.59 19.69 1.23
CA CYS A 204 12.15 18.57 0.42
C CYS A 204 12.49 17.23 1.09
N LEU A 205 11.57 16.26 1.02
CA LEU A 205 11.80 14.93 1.58
C LEU A 205 12.91 14.18 0.83
N VAL A 206 13.84 13.66 1.59
CA VAL A 206 14.90 12.73 1.14
C VAL A 206 14.59 11.35 1.67
N ILE A 207 14.63 10.34 0.79
CA ILE A 207 14.29 8.94 1.09
C ILE A 207 15.53 8.08 0.86
N ASP A 208 15.99 7.39 1.90
CA ASP A 208 16.99 6.33 1.81
C ASP A 208 16.31 4.99 2.16
N ALA A 209 16.06 4.18 1.13
CA ALA A 209 15.33 2.93 1.23
C ALA A 209 16.04 1.80 0.45
N PRO A 210 17.22 1.34 0.87
CA PRO A 210 18.11 0.48 0.09
C PRO A 210 17.53 -0.88 -0.28
N LEU A 211 16.51 -1.36 0.45
CA LEU A 211 15.82 -2.61 0.12
C LEU A 211 14.93 -2.49 -1.12
N VAL A 212 14.45 -1.28 -1.44
CA VAL A 212 13.48 -1.04 -2.53
C VAL A 212 14.00 -0.05 -3.58
N CYS A 213 14.88 0.86 -3.22
CA CYS A 213 15.49 1.83 -4.14
C CYS A 213 16.98 1.51 -4.39
N ALA A 214 17.46 1.80 -5.59
CA ALA A 214 18.88 1.66 -5.91
C ALA A 214 19.72 2.81 -5.31
N GLU A 215 19.11 4.00 -5.23
CA GLU A 215 19.76 5.25 -4.82
C GLU A 215 18.86 6.01 -3.86
N THR A 216 19.46 6.90 -3.07
CA THR A 216 18.73 7.87 -2.28
C THR A 216 17.94 8.81 -3.18
N LEU A 217 16.66 8.99 -2.89
CA LEU A 217 15.75 9.83 -3.68
C LEU A 217 15.52 11.17 -2.99
N VAL A 218 15.64 12.24 -3.76
CA VAL A 218 15.22 13.58 -3.34
C VAL A 218 13.91 13.89 -4.05
N THR A 219 12.86 14.15 -3.29
CA THR A 219 11.53 14.44 -3.85
C THR A 219 11.33 15.95 -4.03
N ASN A 220 10.23 16.33 -4.68
CA ASN A 220 9.75 17.71 -4.71
C ASN A 220 8.71 18.00 -3.62
N ASP A 221 8.42 17.03 -2.74
CA ASP A 221 7.43 17.18 -1.69
C ASP A 221 8.07 17.86 -0.47
N ILE A 222 7.57 19.05 -0.13
CA ILE A 222 7.97 19.79 1.06
C ILE A 222 7.28 19.15 2.25
N VAL A 223 8.06 18.77 3.26
CA VAL A 223 7.56 18.03 4.42
C VAL A 223 7.97 18.71 5.73
N GLU A 224 7.26 18.36 6.77
CA GLU A 224 7.66 18.56 8.15
C GLU A 224 8.00 17.19 8.73
N ILE A 225 9.14 17.07 9.40
CA ILE A 225 9.59 15.83 10.06
C ILE A 225 9.62 16.08 11.55
N GLU A 226 9.13 15.13 12.32
CA GLU A 226 9.28 15.13 13.77
C GLU A 226 9.68 13.76 14.29
N SER A 227 10.34 13.73 15.46
CA SER A 227 10.59 12.49 16.19
C SER A 227 9.45 12.21 17.16
N TYR A 228 9.17 10.92 17.37
CA TYR A 228 8.22 10.47 18.38
C TYR A 228 8.72 9.19 19.06
N ILE A 229 8.31 9.02 20.31
CA ILE A 229 8.66 7.84 21.08
C ILE A 229 7.63 6.75 20.83
N TYR A 230 8.10 5.58 20.47
CA TYR A 230 7.29 4.39 20.26
C TYR A 230 7.75 3.28 21.20
N ASN A 231 6.80 2.72 21.96
CA ASN A 231 7.06 1.57 22.81
C ASN A 231 6.90 0.29 21.97
N LYS A 232 8.01 -0.32 21.58
CA LYS A 232 8.01 -1.60 20.88
C LYS A 232 7.88 -2.72 21.89
N VAL A 233 6.81 -3.51 21.78
CA VAL A 233 6.63 -4.72 22.56
C VAL A 233 7.03 -5.92 21.71
N GLU A 234 8.16 -6.53 21.99
CA GLU A 234 8.55 -7.80 21.38
C GLU A 234 8.16 -8.95 22.32
N LYS A 235 7.39 -9.89 21.79
CA LYS A 235 7.06 -11.14 22.50
C LYS A 235 7.99 -12.24 21.97
N HIS A 236 8.94 -12.65 22.79
CA HIS A 236 9.72 -13.86 22.56
C HIS A 236 9.50 -14.80 23.76
N ASP A 237 8.98 -16.01 23.50
CA ASP A 237 8.87 -17.11 24.45
C ASP A 237 8.41 -16.69 25.87
N GLU A 238 7.18 -16.13 25.99
CA GLU A 238 6.54 -15.67 27.24
C GLU A 238 7.24 -14.47 27.94
N VAL A 239 8.28 -13.89 27.37
CA VAL A 239 8.95 -12.70 27.89
C VAL A 239 8.61 -11.49 27.02
N GLU A 240 7.88 -10.53 27.59
CA GLU A 240 7.66 -9.22 26.95
C GLU A 240 8.86 -8.32 27.21
N LYS A 241 9.57 -7.93 26.14
CA LYS A 241 10.57 -6.85 26.20
C LYS A 241 9.94 -5.58 25.68
N ASN A 242 9.89 -4.57 26.54
CA ASN A 242 9.51 -3.21 26.17
C ASN A 242 10.77 -2.45 25.79
N GLU A 243 10.90 -2.07 24.54
CA GLU A 243 11.97 -1.22 24.04
C GLU A 243 11.39 0.15 23.66
N VAL A 244 11.99 1.20 24.20
CA VAL A 244 11.63 2.58 23.84
C VAL A 244 12.46 2.97 22.62
N VAL A 245 11.80 3.10 21.47
CA VAL A 245 12.45 3.44 20.21
C VAL A 245 12.02 4.83 19.78
N GLU A 246 12.98 5.68 19.45
CA GLU A 246 12.72 6.96 18.78
C GLU A 246 12.58 6.71 17.28
N LYS A 247 11.45 7.15 16.70
CA LYS A 247 11.16 7.05 15.27
C LYS A 247 10.87 8.42 14.70
N LEU A 248 11.14 8.57 13.41
CA LEU A 248 10.74 9.76 12.64
C LEU A 248 9.42 9.50 11.93
N ARG A 249 8.60 10.56 11.83
CA ARG A 249 7.41 10.61 10.99
C ARG A 249 7.36 11.94 10.25
N PHE A 250 6.61 12.00 9.18
CA PHE A 250 6.52 13.22 8.37
C PHE A 250 5.10 13.51 7.94
N ARG A 251 4.82 14.78 7.65
CA ARG A 251 3.59 15.21 6.96
C ARG A 251 3.93 16.12 5.78
N ILE A 252 3.10 16.03 4.75
CA ILE A 252 3.28 16.81 3.52
C ILE A 252 2.73 18.21 3.77
N LYS A 253 3.53 19.24 3.45
CA LYS A 253 3.16 20.67 3.56
C LYS A 253 2.84 21.26 2.20
N GLY A 254 3.40 20.71 1.13
CA GLY A 254 3.22 21.18 -0.23
C GLY A 254 4.17 20.49 -1.22
N ARG A 255 4.21 21.02 -2.43
CA ARG A 255 5.09 20.52 -3.50
C ARG A 255 5.72 21.70 -4.22
N LYS A 256 7.02 21.58 -4.62
CA LYS A 256 7.72 22.52 -5.49
C LYS A 256 7.19 22.51 -6.91
#